data_62dc15938ba15040236b1e0210baa468
#
_entry.id   62dc15938ba15040236b1e0210baa468
#
_cell.length_a   1.000
_cell.length_b   1.000
_cell.length_c   1.000
_cell.angle_alpha   90.00
_cell.angle_beta   90.00
_cell.angle_gamma   90.00
#
_symmetry.space_group_name_H-M   'P 1'
#
loop_
_entity.id
_entity.type
_entity.pdbx_description
1 polymer ?
#
loop_
_entity_poly.entity_id
_entity_poly.type
_entity_poly.pdbx_seq_one_letter_code
_entity_poly.pdbx_strand_id
1 'polypeptide(L)'
;VVTFMVLLGTLHPLIQEAFTGDKSSVGPPYFNLMFSIFMIPILILMPIGQQINWKQESMKPMLTKYWLWAISSIIIALAVVIIMGGIEPMAFVGTTLGLWVLAGCAKYVLAQASKSTSFAVGVKKISRSYWGMLVAHLGVAVTVLGVVLTSYYSIEENIKIHQGETVQVEALDVEFYDFKNTEGPNYISSAGSFRIYSEGELITDLHPEKRKYNASKMVMTEADIDAGLFRDI
;
A
#
# COMPACT_ATOMS: atom_id res chain seq x y z
N VAL A 1 11.70 11.39 12.90
CA VAL A 1 12.85 10.63 12.34
C VAL A 1 12.53 10.16 10.92
N VAL A 2 11.46 9.39 10.68
CA VAL A 2 11.08 8.90 9.33
C VAL A 2 11.02 10.05 8.31
N THR A 3 10.27 11.11 8.62
CA THR A 3 10.16 12.31 7.78
C THR A 3 11.51 12.92 7.45
N PHE A 4 12.42 12.98 8.42
CA PHE A 4 13.77 13.50 8.22
C PHE A 4 14.58 12.61 7.27
N MET A 5 14.51 11.29 7.41
CA MET A 5 15.19 10.35 6.52
C MET A 5 14.67 10.38 5.08
N VAL A 6 13.35 10.52 4.92
CA VAL A 6 12.74 10.71 3.60
C VAL A 6 13.20 12.04 2.99
N LEU A 7 13.16 13.13 3.76
CA LEU A 7 13.64 14.44 3.31
C LEU A 7 15.12 14.41 2.91
N LEU A 8 15.96 13.75 3.71
CA LEU A 8 17.37 13.60 3.42
C LEU A 8 17.62 12.83 2.11
N GLY A 9 16.88 11.75 1.89
CA GLY A 9 16.91 10.99 0.64
C GLY A 9 16.46 11.79 -0.58
N THR A 10 15.43 12.63 -0.43
CA THR A 10 14.93 13.47 -1.54
C THR A 10 15.84 14.65 -1.84
N LEU A 11 16.50 15.21 -0.85
CA LEU A 11 17.43 16.35 -1.02
C LEU A 11 18.84 15.90 -1.42
N HIS A 12 19.24 14.67 -1.11
CA HIS A 12 20.60 14.17 -1.39
C HIS A 12 21.05 14.37 -2.84
N PRO A 13 20.26 14.02 -3.88
CA PRO A 13 20.64 14.24 -5.27
C PRO A 13 20.90 15.72 -5.59
N LEU A 14 20.04 16.62 -5.08
CA LEU A 14 20.18 18.07 -5.30
C LEU A 14 21.44 18.63 -4.62
N ILE A 15 21.73 18.18 -3.41
CA ILE A 15 22.92 18.57 -2.66
C ILE A 15 24.16 18.07 -3.38
N GLN A 16 24.18 16.81 -3.81
CA GLN A 16 25.31 16.23 -4.53
C GLN A 16 25.57 16.98 -5.84
N GLU A 17 24.54 17.19 -6.66
CA GLU A 17 24.68 17.94 -7.92
C GLU A 17 25.22 19.35 -7.69
N ALA A 18 24.79 20.05 -6.63
CA ALA A 18 25.25 21.38 -6.30
C ALA A 18 26.74 21.44 -5.89
N PHE A 19 27.26 20.39 -5.22
CA PHE A 19 28.62 20.36 -4.73
C PHE A 19 29.63 19.70 -5.68
N THR A 20 29.21 18.66 -6.41
CA THR A 20 30.12 17.85 -7.25
C THR A 20 29.83 18.00 -8.74
N GLY A 21 28.67 18.53 -9.12
CA GLY A 21 28.19 18.56 -10.49
C GLY A 21 27.70 17.22 -11.03
N ASP A 22 27.82 16.14 -10.24
CA ASP A 22 27.39 14.81 -10.62
C ASP A 22 25.91 14.61 -10.35
N LYS A 23 25.19 14.05 -11.33
CA LYS A 23 23.79 13.68 -11.18
C LYS A 23 23.67 12.30 -10.54
N SER A 24 23.11 12.25 -9.36
CA SER A 24 22.75 10.99 -8.69
C SER A 24 21.24 10.86 -8.55
N SER A 25 20.79 9.64 -8.29
CA SER A 25 19.38 9.34 -8.01
C SER A 25 19.29 8.41 -6.81
N VAL A 26 18.42 8.76 -5.89
CA VAL A 26 18.08 7.88 -4.76
C VAL A 26 16.79 7.15 -5.10
N GLY A 27 16.89 5.83 -5.25
CA GLY A 27 15.79 4.99 -5.71
C GLY A 27 14.95 4.37 -4.59
N PRO A 28 13.89 3.62 -4.97
CA PRO A 28 12.99 2.93 -4.04
C PRO A 28 13.68 2.09 -2.96
N PRO A 29 14.81 1.40 -3.21
CA PRO A 29 15.47 0.60 -2.18
C PRO A 29 15.88 1.38 -0.92
N TYR A 30 16.34 2.63 -1.10
CA TYR A 30 16.69 3.50 0.02
C TYR A 30 15.44 3.85 0.85
N PHE A 31 14.38 4.32 0.19
CA PHE A 31 13.16 4.73 0.87
C PHE A 31 12.49 3.55 1.57
N ASN A 32 12.41 2.40 0.92
CA ASN A 32 11.84 1.18 1.50
C ASN A 32 12.61 0.74 2.75
N LEU A 33 13.94 0.76 2.70
CA LEU A 33 14.79 0.39 3.83
C LEU A 33 14.61 1.36 5.00
N MET A 34 14.76 2.67 4.75
CA MET A 34 14.67 3.69 5.79
C MET A 34 13.28 3.74 6.42
N PHE A 35 12.23 3.63 5.61
CA PHE A 35 10.86 3.59 6.10
C PHE A 35 10.62 2.35 6.97
N SER A 36 11.04 1.18 6.52
CA SER A 36 10.84 -0.09 7.22
C SER A 36 11.55 -0.14 8.58
N ILE A 37 12.81 0.31 8.66
CA ILE A 37 13.59 0.32 9.91
C ILE A 37 12.85 1.08 11.02
N PHE A 38 12.18 2.18 10.70
CA PHE A 38 11.48 2.98 11.71
C PHE A 38 10.02 2.56 11.89
N MET A 39 9.34 2.16 10.82
CA MET A 39 7.92 1.81 10.90
C MET A 39 7.67 0.48 11.57
N ILE A 40 8.53 -0.53 11.37
CA ILE A 40 8.36 -1.85 12.00
C ILE A 40 8.29 -1.73 13.54
N PRO A 41 9.24 -1.10 14.25
CA PRO A 41 9.13 -0.91 15.69
C PRO A 41 7.88 -0.12 16.12
N ILE A 42 7.51 0.90 15.36
CA ILE A 42 6.30 1.70 15.64
C ILE A 42 5.06 0.81 15.54
N LEU A 43 4.91 0.02 14.50
CA LEU A 43 3.77 -0.87 14.30
C LEU A 43 3.70 -1.97 15.37
N ILE A 44 4.85 -2.49 15.83
CA ILE A 44 4.90 -3.45 16.94
C ILE A 44 4.39 -2.81 18.24
N LEU A 45 4.82 -1.60 18.54
CA LEU A 45 4.50 -0.92 19.80
C LEU A 45 3.12 -0.25 19.81
N MET A 46 2.56 0.08 18.65
CA MET A 46 1.31 0.83 18.51
C MET A 46 0.11 0.18 19.23
N PRO A 47 -0.22 -1.12 19.05
CA PRO A 47 -1.32 -1.78 19.76
C PRO A 47 -1.11 -1.83 21.28
N ILE A 48 0.15 -1.95 21.68
CA ILE A 48 0.55 -2.02 23.08
C ILE A 48 0.36 -0.67 23.74
N GLY A 49 0.87 0.40 23.11
CA GLY A 49 0.81 1.77 23.63
C GLY A 49 -0.60 2.29 23.88
N GLN A 50 -1.61 1.82 23.13
CA GLN A 50 -3.02 2.18 23.32
C GLN A 50 -3.60 1.79 24.69
N GLN A 51 -3.05 0.78 25.34
CA GLN A 51 -3.64 0.15 26.51
C GLN A 51 -2.73 0.17 27.74
N ILE A 52 -1.53 0.73 27.63
CA ILE A 52 -0.59 0.85 28.75
C ILE A 52 -1.02 1.98 29.68
N ASN A 53 -1.15 1.67 30.96
CA ASN A 53 -1.26 2.69 32.00
C ASN A 53 0.12 3.28 32.29
N TRP A 54 0.29 4.57 32.01
CA TRP A 54 1.56 5.28 32.16
C TRP A 54 2.17 5.07 33.55
N LYS A 55 3.43 4.60 33.59
CA LYS A 55 4.23 4.32 34.79
C LYS A 55 3.75 3.18 35.74
N GLN A 56 2.75 2.39 35.38
CA GLN A 56 2.15 1.41 36.32
C GLN A 56 2.19 -0.06 35.84
N GLU A 57 2.50 -0.33 34.57
CA GLU A 57 2.52 -1.71 34.08
C GLU A 57 3.94 -2.26 33.90
N SER A 58 4.14 -3.51 34.36
CA SER A 58 5.36 -4.26 34.09
C SER A 58 5.27 -5.05 32.78
N MET A 59 6.40 -5.37 32.16
CA MET A 59 6.46 -6.04 30.86
C MET A 59 5.81 -7.43 30.84
N LYS A 60 5.98 -8.21 31.91
CA LYS A 60 5.48 -9.61 31.98
C LYS A 60 3.95 -9.72 31.84
N PRO A 61 3.09 -9.02 32.64
CA PRO A 61 1.64 -9.11 32.47
C PRO A 61 1.17 -8.53 31.12
N MET A 62 1.93 -7.64 30.52
CA MET A 62 1.64 -7.13 29.20
C MET A 62 1.76 -8.22 28.12
N LEU A 63 2.87 -8.96 28.10
CA LEU A 63 3.06 -10.07 27.16
C LEU A 63 1.97 -11.14 27.28
N THR A 64 1.53 -11.46 28.52
CA THR A 64 0.46 -12.43 28.73
C THR A 64 -0.92 -11.95 28.26
N LYS A 65 -1.14 -10.63 28.16
CA LYS A 65 -2.39 -10.05 27.64
C LYS A 65 -2.48 -10.08 26.11
N TYR A 66 -1.34 -10.10 25.42
CA TYR A 66 -1.28 -9.89 23.96
C TYR A 66 -0.89 -11.10 23.14
N TRP A 67 -0.35 -12.17 23.75
CA TRP A 67 0.19 -13.30 23.00
C TRP A 67 -0.84 -13.99 22.08
N LEU A 68 -2.09 -14.17 22.53
CA LEU A 68 -3.15 -14.74 21.70
C LEU A 68 -3.47 -13.87 20.48
N TRP A 69 -3.51 -12.55 20.67
CA TRP A 69 -3.73 -11.60 19.58
C TRP A 69 -2.57 -11.56 18.60
N ALA A 70 -1.34 -11.69 19.10
CA ALA A 70 -0.16 -11.80 18.26
C ALA A 70 -0.17 -13.09 17.43
N ILE A 71 -0.46 -14.24 18.07
CA ILE A 71 -0.56 -15.52 17.35
C ILE A 71 -1.70 -15.49 16.32
N SER A 72 -2.86 -14.95 16.67
CA SER A 72 -3.96 -14.85 15.72
C SER A 72 -3.61 -13.96 14.52
N SER A 73 -2.89 -12.86 14.73
CA SER A 73 -2.41 -12.00 13.63
C SER A 73 -1.44 -12.76 12.71
N ILE A 74 -0.53 -13.55 13.28
CA ILE A 74 0.42 -14.39 12.52
C ILE A 74 -0.32 -15.46 11.69
N ILE A 75 -1.27 -16.18 12.30
CA ILE A 75 -2.03 -17.23 11.62
C ILE A 75 -2.87 -16.65 10.49
N ILE A 76 -3.58 -15.55 10.74
CA ILE A 76 -4.41 -14.90 9.73
C ILE A 76 -3.53 -14.34 8.60
N ALA A 77 -2.38 -13.71 8.92
CA ALA A 77 -1.43 -13.23 7.93
C ALA A 77 -0.93 -14.37 7.04
N LEU A 78 -0.58 -15.52 7.64
CA LEU A 78 -0.13 -16.68 6.88
C LEU A 78 -1.23 -17.18 5.91
N ALA A 79 -2.48 -17.23 6.37
CA ALA A 79 -3.59 -17.60 5.52
C ALA A 79 -3.79 -16.59 4.36
N VAL A 80 -3.72 -15.28 4.65
CA VAL A 80 -3.86 -14.22 3.64
C VAL A 80 -2.78 -14.34 2.56
N VAL A 81 -1.49 -14.43 2.94
CA VAL A 81 -0.40 -14.49 1.94
C VAL A 81 -0.45 -15.77 1.10
N ILE A 82 -0.87 -16.90 1.67
CA ILE A 82 -1.07 -18.15 0.92
C ILE A 82 -2.18 -17.99 -0.13
N ILE A 83 -3.31 -17.37 0.26
CA ILE A 83 -4.45 -17.15 -0.64
C ILE A 83 -4.08 -16.15 -1.76
N MET A 84 -3.24 -15.17 -1.46
CA MET A 84 -2.83 -14.12 -2.41
C MET A 84 -1.77 -14.56 -3.43
N GLY A 85 -1.27 -15.80 -3.37
CA GLY A 85 -0.36 -16.33 -4.38
C GLY A 85 0.97 -16.85 -3.86
N GLY A 86 1.18 -16.90 -2.54
CA GLY A 86 2.35 -17.51 -1.94
C GLY A 86 3.02 -16.69 -0.85
N ILE A 87 4.01 -17.30 -0.19
CA ILE A 87 4.68 -16.70 0.97
C ILE A 87 5.87 -15.86 0.52
N GLU A 88 5.65 -14.56 0.39
CA GLU A 88 6.71 -13.58 0.30
C GLU A 88 7.08 -13.07 1.70
N PRO A 89 8.35 -13.22 2.16
CA PRO A 89 8.72 -12.94 3.55
C PRO A 89 8.35 -11.54 4.04
N MET A 90 8.57 -10.51 3.21
CA MET A 90 8.26 -9.13 3.58
C MET A 90 6.75 -8.85 3.54
N ALA A 91 6.02 -9.48 2.61
CA ALA A 91 4.57 -9.43 2.58
C ALA A 91 3.97 -10.07 3.84
N PHE A 92 4.49 -11.21 4.26
CA PHE A 92 4.08 -11.87 5.50
C PHE A 92 4.33 -11.00 6.75
N VAL A 93 5.51 -10.41 6.87
CA VAL A 93 5.84 -9.49 7.98
C VAL A 93 4.91 -8.28 7.98
N GLY A 94 4.76 -7.59 6.85
CA GLY A 94 3.93 -6.41 6.75
C GLY A 94 2.44 -6.70 7.00
N THR A 95 1.91 -7.79 6.44
CA THR A 95 0.53 -8.25 6.69
C THR A 95 0.33 -8.59 8.16
N THR A 96 1.30 -9.28 8.80
CA THR A 96 1.25 -9.58 10.24
C THR A 96 1.17 -8.31 11.08
N LEU A 97 1.99 -7.31 10.76
CA LEU A 97 2.01 -6.02 11.48
C LEU A 97 0.72 -5.22 11.28
N GLY A 98 0.17 -5.18 10.08
CA GLY A 98 -1.11 -4.55 9.80
C GLY A 98 -2.25 -5.19 10.59
N LEU A 99 -2.33 -6.53 10.56
CA LEU A 99 -3.32 -7.30 11.33
C LEU A 99 -3.09 -7.19 12.85
N TRP A 100 -1.85 -7.08 13.31
CA TRP A 100 -1.52 -6.82 14.71
C TRP A 100 -2.07 -5.47 15.19
N VAL A 101 -1.98 -4.41 14.38
CA VAL A 101 -2.57 -3.11 14.72
C VAL A 101 -4.09 -3.20 14.75
N LEU A 102 -4.73 -3.89 13.78
CA LEU A 102 -6.18 -4.15 13.79
C LEU A 102 -6.61 -4.92 15.05
N ALA A 103 -5.86 -5.97 15.40
CA ALA A 103 -6.11 -6.77 16.60
C ALA A 103 -6.03 -5.92 17.87
N GLY A 104 -5.10 -4.96 17.94
CA GLY A 104 -5.00 -4.00 19.04
C GLY A 104 -6.22 -3.10 19.18
N CYS A 105 -6.72 -2.57 18.06
CA CYS A 105 -7.95 -1.79 18.01
C CYS A 105 -9.17 -2.61 18.46
N ALA A 106 -9.33 -3.82 17.91
CA ALA A 106 -10.40 -4.72 18.28
C ALA A 106 -10.37 -5.08 19.77
N LYS A 107 -9.19 -5.44 20.29
CA LYS A 107 -8.98 -5.76 21.70
C LYS A 107 -9.38 -4.60 22.60
N TYR A 108 -9.03 -3.36 22.24
CA TYR A 108 -9.42 -2.18 23.02
C TYR A 108 -10.94 -2.03 23.09
N VAL A 109 -11.63 -2.12 21.95
CA VAL A 109 -13.09 -2.00 21.88
C VAL A 109 -13.76 -3.10 22.70
N LEU A 110 -13.31 -4.36 22.55
CA LEU A 110 -13.83 -5.50 23.30
C LEU A 110 -13.62 -5.34 24.81
N ALA A 111 -12.43 -4.88 25.23
CA ALA A 111 -12.13 -4.65 26.64
C ALA A 111 -12.98 -3.53 27.27
N GLN A 112 -13.35 -2.50 26.49
CA GLN A 112 -14.25 -1.45 26.98
C GLN A 112 -15.71 -1.91 26.98
N ALA A 113 -16.12 -2.63 25.95
CA ALA A 113 -17.48 -3.16 25.84
C ALA A 113 -17.81 -4.14 26.98
N SER A 114 -16.84 -4.99 27.36
CA SER A 114 -17.01 -6.00 28.42
C SER A 114 -17.18 -5.41 29.83
N LYS A 115 -16.83 -4.14 30.03
CA LYS A 115 -17.02 -3.44 31.33
C LYS A 115 -18.47 -2.99 31.61
N SER A 116 -19.38 -3.22 30.68
CA SER A 116 -20.76 -2.77 30.76
C SER A 116 -21.75 -3.93 30.69
N THR A 117 -23.00 -3.69 31.07
CA THR A 117 -24.08 -4.69 31.09
C THR A 117 -24.43 -5.22 29.71
N SER A 118 -24.16 -4.48 28.63
CA SER A 118 -24.25 -4.96 27.25
C SER A 118 -23.14 -4.36 26.40
N PHE A 119 -22.78 -5.07 25.32
CA PHE A 119 -21.76 -4.65 24.36
C PHE A 119 -22.04 -3.25 23.79
N ALA A 120 -23.25 -3.00 23.34
CA ALA A 120 -23.67 -1.72 22.76
C ALA A 120 -23.54 -0.54 23.75
N VAL A 121 -23.87 -0.77 25.02
CA VAL A 121 -23.70 0.25 26.07
C VAL A 121 -22.22 0.50 26.33
N GLY A 122 -21.39 -0.53 26.36
CA GLY A 122 -19.95 -0.39 26.55
C GLY A 122 -19.27 0.39 25.43
N VAL A 123 -19.62 0.09 24.17
CA VAL A 123 -19.11 0.81 23.00
C VAL A 123 -19.52 2.29 23.02
N LYS A 124 -20.76 2.61 23.38
CA LYS A 124 -21.24 3.99 23.51
C LYS A 124 -20.52 4.79 24.60
N LYS A 125 -19.96 4.13 25.61
CA LYS A 125 -19.18 4.78 26.69
C LYS A 125 -17.75 5.12 26.28
N ILE A 126 -17.26 4.65 25.15
CA ILE A 126 -15.94 5.03 24.62
C ILE A 126 -15.98 6.54 24.29
N SER A 127 -15.03 7.30 24.83
CA SER A 127 -14.97 8.74 24.59
C SER A 127 -14.62 9.07 23.14
N ARG A 128 -15.01 10.26 22.67
CA ARG A 128 -14.71 10.73 21.31
C ARG A 128 -13.22 10.77 21.02
N SER A 129 -12.39 11.10 22.02
CA SER A 129 -10.93 11.08 21.87
C SER A 129 -10.38 9.69 21.56
N TYR A 130 -10.88 8.66 22.27
CA TYR A 130 -10.48 7.29 21.98
C TYR A 130 -11.00 6.78 20.62
N TRP A 131 -12.18 7.20 20.20
CA TRP A 131 -12.67 6.91 18.86
C TRP A 131 -11.77 7.55 17.79
N GLY A 132 -11.34 8.79 17.98
CA GLY A 132 -10.38 9.43 17.08
C GLY A 132 -9.05 8.66 17.00
N MET A 133 -8.53 8.20 18.14
CA MET A 133 -7.34 7.35 18.20
C MET A 133 -7.55 6.03 17.43
N LEU A 134 -8.66 5.33 17.69
CA LEU A 134 -8.97 4.06 17.03
C LEU A 134 -9.07 4.20 15.50
N VAL A 135 -9.75 5.25 15.02
CA VAL A 135 -9.87 5.53 13.58
C VAL A 135 -8.50 5.82 12.97
N ALA A 136 -7.65 6.60 13.64
CA ALA A 136 -6.29 6.87 13.16
C ALA A 136 -5.46 5.58 13.06
N HIS A 137 -5.49 4.72 14.07
CA HIS A 137 -4.75 3.45 14.06
C HIS A 137 -5.32 2.45 13.04
N LEU A 138 -6.64 2.42 12.88
CA LEU A 138 -7.30 1.65 11.82
C LEU A 138 -6.84 2.11 10.44
N GLY A 139 -6.76 3.44 10.22
CA GLY A 139 -6.24 4.00 8.98
C GLY A 139 -4.81 3.56 8.69
N VAL A 140 -3.92 3.61 9.70
CA VAL A 140 -2.54 3.10 9.56
C VAL A 140 -2.53 1.62 9.20
N ALA A 141 -3.33 0.80 9.87
CA ALA A 141 -3.38 -0.64 9.61
C ALA A 141 -3.85 -0.95 8.17
N VAL A 142 -4.92 -0.28 7.71
CA VAL A 142 -5.44 -0.42 6.34
C VAL A 142 -4.40 0.03 5.32
N THR A 143 -3.73 1.16 5.56
CA THR A 143 -2.66 1.65 4.69
C THR A 143 -1.51 0.64 4.60
N VAL A 144 -1.05 0.10 5.73
CA VAL A 144 0.02 -0.92 5.74
C VAL A 144 -0.38 -2.16 4.95
N LEU A 145 -1.61 -2.68 5.18
CA LEU A 145 -2.11 -3.83 4.45
C LEU A 145 -2.23 -3.54 2.94
N GLY A 146 -2.79 -2.39 2.56
CA GLY A 146 -2.92 -1.99 1.17
C GLY A 146 -1.55 -1.89 0.48
N VAL A 147 -0.62 -1.13 1.05
CA VAL A 147 0.73 -0.97 0.49
C VAL A 147 1.45 -2.30 0.35
N VAL A 148 1.41 -3.14 1.39
CA VAL A 148 2.10 -4.44 1.37
C VAL A 148 1.50 -5.37 0.33
N LEU A 149 0.17 -5.53 0.33
CA LEU A 149 -0.47 -6.45 -0.61
C LEU A 149 -0.30 -5.98 -2.06
N THR A 150 -0.47 -4.71 -2.33
CA THR A 150 -0.25 -4.15 -3.68
C THR A 150 1.22 -4.29 -4.11
N SER A 151 2.19 -4.04 -3.22
CA SER A 151 3.61 -4.08 -3.59
C SER A 151 4.13 -5.49 -3.90
N TYR A 152 3.52 -6.53 -3.34
CA TYR A 152 4.03 -7.90 -3.48
C TYR A 152 3.14 -8.82 -4.31
N TYR A 153 1.86 -8.46 -4.52
CA TYR A 153 0.90 -9.30 -5.24
C TYR A 153 0.25 -8.59 -6.42
N SER A 154 0.71 -7.38 -6.77
CA SER A 154 0.36 -6.81 -8.08
C SER A 154 1.11 -7.55 -9.19
N ILE A 155 0.42 -7.75 -10.29
CA ILE A 155 0.97 -8.40 -11.48
C ILE A 155 1.37 -7.32 -12.45
N GLU A 156 2.63 -7.36 -12.88
CA GLU A 156 3.17 -6.49 -13.91
C GLU A 156 3.86 -7.35 -14.96
N GLU A 157 3.34 -7.35 -16.18
CA GLU A 157 3.93 -8.05 -17.31
C GLU A 157 4.39 -7.07 -18.40
N ASN A 158 5.64 -7.21 -18.83
CA ASN A 158 6.19 -6.44 -19.93
C ASN A 158 6.07 -7.22 -21.22
N ILE A 159 5.05 -6.91 -22.01
CA ILE A 159 4.71 -7.64 -23.24
C ILE A 159 4.90 -6.74 -24.46
N LYS A 160 5.40 -7.29 -25.57
CA LYS A 160 5.36 -6.64 -26.87
C LYS A 160 4.10 -7.06 -27.60
N ILE A 161 3.29 -6.09 -27.99
CA ILE A 161 2.05 -6.32 -28.71
C ILE A 161 2.02 -5.47 -29.98
N HIS A 162 1.55 -6.04 -31.08
CA HIS A 162 1.38 -5.33 -32.35
C HIS A 162 -0.10 -4.94 -32.54
N GLN A 163 -0.33 -3.90 -33.35
CA GLN A 163 -1.70 -3.46 -33.64
C GLN A 163 -2.48 -4.60 -34.32
N GLY A 164 -3.68 -4.86 -33.82
CA GLY A 164 -4.55 -5.96 -34.24
C GLY A 164 -4.27 -7.30 -33.52
N GLU A 165 -3.35 -7.33 -32.58
CA GLU A 165 -3.00 -8.50 -31.79
C GLU A 165 -3.74 -8.51 -30.46
N THR A 166 -4.10 -9.69 -29.99
CA THR A 166 -4.66 -9.92 -28.63
C THR A 166 -3.69 -10.79 -27.84
N VAL A 167 -3.34 -10.36 -26.64
CA VAL A 167 -2.45 -11.09 -25.74
C VAL A 167 -3.16 -11.35 -24.43
N GLN A 168 -3.03 -12.57 -23.93
CA GLN A 168 -3.58 -12.95 -22.64
C GLN A 168 -2.62 -12.56 -21.51
N VAL A 169 -3.14 -11.79 -20.54
CA VAL A 169 -2.47 -11.43 -19.29
C VAL A 169 -3.32 -12.01 -18.16
N GLU A 170 -2.88 -13.13 -17.60
CA GLU A 170 -3.65 -13.93 -16.64
C GLU A 170 -5.06 -14.28 -17.11
N ALA A 171 -6.10 -13.72 -16.47
CA ALA A 171 -7.51 -13.94 -16.78
C ALA A 171 -8.09 -12.87 -17.73
N LEU A 172 -7.24 -11.98 -18.24
CA LEU A 172 -7.65 -10.88 -19.11
C LEU A 172 -7.06 -11.06 -20.51
N ASP A 173 -7.87 -10.83 -21.53
CA ASP A 173 -7.43 -10.71 -22.92
C ASP A 173 -7.31 -9.23 -23.27
N VAL A 174 -6.11 -8.82 -23.68
CA VAL A 174 -5.77 -7.43 -24.04
C VAL A 174 -5.62 -7.34 -25.54
N GLU A 175 -6.53 -6.63 -26.20
CA GLU A 175 -6.51 -6.36 -27.65
C GLU A 175 -5.95 -4.95 -27.90
N PHE A 176 -4.87 -4.85 -28.68
CA PHE A 176 -4.37 -3.56 -29.18
C PHE A 176 -5.00 -3.25 -30.53
N TYR A 177 -6.08 -2.46 -30.58
CA TYR A 177 -6.85 -2.29 -31.81
C TYR A 177 -6.52 -1.03 -32.61
N ASP A 178 -6.05 0.06 -31.99
CA ASP A 178 -5.76 1.31 -32.70
C ASP A 178 -4.55 2.06 -32.13
N PHE A 179 -3.92 2.87 -32.99
CA PHE A 179 -2.79 3.72 -32.62
C PHE A 179 -2.89 5.04 -33.34
N LYS A 180 -2.83 6.16 -32.61
CA LYS A 180 -2.91 7.52 -33.16
C LYS A 180 -1.80 8.41 -32.65
N ASN A 181 -1.25 9.23 -33.55
CA ASN A 181 -0.43 10.37 -33.15
C ASN A 181 -1.30 11.63 -33.20
N THR A 182 -1.29 12.38 -32.10
CA THR A 182 -2.11 13.58 -31.91
C THR A 182 -1.23 14.74 -31.45
N GLU A 183 -1.46 15.93 -31.98
CA GLU A 183 -0.81 17.14 -31.50
C GLU A 183 -1.70 17.82 -30.44
N GLY A 184 -1.15 17.99 -29.24
CA GLY A 184 -1.75 18.76 -28.16
C GLY A 184 -1.25 20.20 -28.13
N PRO A 185 -1.72 21.02 -27.18
CA PRO A 185 -1.35 22.45 -27.11
C PRO A 185 0.14 22.71 -26.94
N ASN A 186 0.87 21.80 -26.30
CA ASN A 186 2.30 21.95 -25.99
C ASN A 186 3.06 20.61 -26.02
N TYR A 187 2.47 19.55 -26.61
CA TYR A 187 3.08 18.22 -26.74
C TYR A 187 2.63 17.52 -28.02
N ILE A 188 3.40 16.52 -28.40
CA ILE A 188 3.02 15.50 -29.39
C ILE A 188 2.77 14.23 -28.61
N SER A 189 1.62 13.60 -28.84
CA SER A 189 1.20 12.35 -28.19
C SER A 189 1.15 11.21 -29.18
N SER A 190 1.58 10.03 -28.69
CA SER A 190 1.36 8.73 -29.33
C SER A 190 0.43 7.94 -28.43
N ALA A 191 -0.83 7.82 -28.81
CA ALA A 191 -1.88 7.13 -28.06
C ALA A 191 -2.12 5.72 -28.61
N GLY A 192 -2.10 4.73 -27.73
CA GLY A 192 -2.55 3.37 -28.02
C GLY A 192 -3.98 3.19 -27.54
N SER A 193 -4.79 2.40 -28.24
CA SER A 193 -6.14 2.04 -27.83
C SER A 193 -6.24 0.55 -27.58
N PHE A 194 -6.64 0.17 -26.36
CA PHE A 194 -6.67 -1.19 -25.90
C PHE A 194 -8.05 -1.56 -25.38
N ARG A 195 -8.57 -2.71 -25.79
CA ARG A 195 -9.77 -3.32 -25.22
C ARG A 195 -9.39 -4.45 -24.29
N ILE A 196 -10.00 -4.47 -23.14
CA ILE A 196 -9.75 -5.48 -22.11
C ILE A 196 -11.00 -6.35 -21.98
N TYR A 197 -10.81 -7.65 -22.17
CA TYR A 197 -11.88 -8.63 -22.04
C TYR A 197 -11.60 -9.58 -20.87
N SER A 198 -12.66 -10.08 -20.24
CA SER A 198 -12.60 -11.22 -19.31
C SER A 198 -13.70 -12.20 -19.71
N GLU A 199 -13.34 -13.47 -19.87
CA GLU A 199 -14.27 -14.52 -20.31
C GLU A 199 -15.05 -14.17 -21.60
N GLY A 200 -14.43 -13.35 -22.48
CA GLY A 200 -15.03 -12.89 -23.74
C GLY A 200 -15.95 -11.67 -23.63
N GLU A 201 -16.18 -11.14 -22.43
CA GLU A 201 -16.94 -9.89 -22.21
C GLU A 201 -16.01 -8.69 -22.13
N LEU A 202 -16.34 -7.60 -22.85
CA LEU A 202 -15.59 -6.33 -22.79
C LEU A 202 -15.77 -5.70 -21.39
N ILE A 203 -14.64 -5.50 -20.70
CA ILE A 203 -14.62 -4.85 -19.37
C ILE A 203 -14.44 -3.36 -19.52
N THR A 204 -13.40 -2.95 -20.26
CA THR A 204 -13.02 -1.54 -20.37
C THR A 204 -12.23 -1.29 -21.65
N ASP A 205 -12.15 -0.01 -22.03
CA ASP A 205 -11.40 0.50 -23.17
C ASP A 205 -10.38 1.52 -22.63
N LEU A 206 -9.08 1.29 -22.84
CA LEU A 206 -8.00 2.09 -22.29
C LEU A 206 -7.22 2.79 -23.39
N HIS A 207 -6.82 4.05 -23.14
CA HIS A 207 -6.14 4.90 -24.10
C HIS A 207 -4.83 5.51 -23.54
N PRO A 208 -3.85 4.70 -23.11
CA PRO A 208 -2.59 5.22 -22.62
C PRO A 208 -1.84 6.00 -23.70
N GLU A 209 -1.11 7.04 -23.29
CA GLU A 209 -0.38 7.91 -24.19
C GLU A 209 1.09 8.04 -23.80
N LYS A 210 1.95 8.20 -24.80
CA LYS A 210 3.31 8.70 -24.62
C LYS A 210 3.40 10.12 -25.14
N ARG A 211 3.61 11.09 -24.24
CA ARG A 211 3.67 12.51 -24.55
C ARG A 211 5.10 13.01 -24.57
N LYS A 212 5.45 13.73 -25.63
CA LYS A 212 6.69 14.48 -25.76
C LYS A 212 6.35 15.97 -25.71
N TYR A 213 6.68 16.62 -24.62
CA TYR A 213 6.41 18.05 -24.43
C TYR A 213 7.42 18.91 -25.18
N ASN A 214 6.97 20.04 -25.76
CA ASN A 214 7.82 20.95 -26.54
C ASN A 214 8.97 21.55 -25.73
N ALA A 215 8.74 21.76 -24.42
CA ALA A 215 9.72 22.31 -23.49
C ALA A 215 10.70 21.27 -22.92
N SER A 216 10.48 19.96 -23.16
CA SER A 216 11.28 18.88 -22.60
C SER A 216 11.67 17.87 -23.68
N LYS A 217 12.91 17.36 -23.63
CA LYS A 217 13.32 16.24 -24.48
C LYS A 217 12.86 14.87 -23.95
N MET A 218 12.31 14.82 -22.76
CA MET A 218 11.84 13.58 -22.13
C MET A 218 10.45 13.21 -22.68
N VAL A 219 10.27 11.92 -22.94
CA VAL A 219 8.97 11.34 -23.21
C VAL A 219 8.36 10.93 -21.88
N MET A 220 7.15 11.38 -21.60
CA MET A 220 6.38 11.01 -20.42
C MET A 220 5.29 10.03 -20.81
N THR A 221 5.08 9.01 -19.99
CA THR A 221 3.98 8.06 -20.14
C THR A 221 2.80 8.55 -19.31
N GLU A 222 1.67 8.72 -19.98
CA GLU A 222 0.38 8.96 -19.36
C GLU A 222 -0.36 7.63 -19.38
N ALA A 223 -0.42 7.00 -18.22
CA ALA A 223 -1.17 5.75 -18.05
C ALA A 223 -2.66 6.05 -18.06
N ASP A 224 -3.44 5.16 -18.64
CA ASP A 224 -4.89 5.12 -18.48
C ASP A 224 -5.23 3.94 -17.60
N ILE A 225 -6.07 4.16 -16.59
CA ILE A 225 -6.33 3.20 -15.52
C ILE A 225 -7.83 3.08 -15.32
N ASP A 226 -8.36 1.88 -15.44
CA ASP A 226 -9.72 1.57 -14.99
C ASP A 226 -9.68 1.22 -13.50
N ALA A 227 -9.99 2.23 -12.67
CA ALA A 227 -9.89 2.12 -11.23
C ALA A 227 -11.09 1.40 -10.63
N GLY A 228 -10.84 0.33 -9.89
CA GLY A 228 -11.84 -0.45 -9.17
C GLY A 228 -11.63 -0.42 -7.65
N LEU A 229 -12.59 -0.99 -6.92
CA LEU A 229 -12.49 -1.07 -5.45
C LEU A 229 -11.48 -2.13 -4.97
N PHE A 230 -11.32 -3.21 -5.74
CA PHE A 230 -10.47 -4.36 -5.41
C PHE A 230 -9.44 -4.69 -6.51
N ARG A 231 -9.49 -3.98 -7.63
CA ARG A 231 -8.67 -4.23 -8.80
C ARG A 231 -8.56 -2.95 -9.65
N ASP A 232 -7.35 -2.59 -10.06
CA ASP A 232 -7.09 -1.61 -11.11
C ASP A 232 -6.57 -2.36 -12.36
N ILE A 233 -6.94 -1.89 -13.53
CA ILE A 233 -6.48 -2.39 -14.83
C ILE A 233 -5.76 -1.28 -15.57
#